data_fb1ed24d97ff5f41da441a3cf2281917
#
_entry.id   fb1ed24d97ff5f41da441a3cf2281917
#
_cell.length_a   1.000
_cell.length_b   1.000
_cell.length_c   1.000
_cell.angle_alpha   90.00
_cell.angle_beta   90.00
_cell.angle_gamma   90.00
#
_symmetry.space_group_name_H-M   'P 1'
#
loop_
_entity.id
_entity.type
_entity.pdbx_description
1 polymer ?
#
loop_
_entity_poly.entity_id
_entity_poly.type
_entity_poly.pdbx_seq_one_letter_code
_entity_poly.pdbx_strand_id
1 'polypeptide(L)' 'KDHFNAIIISDTFNGKNLIEQHRLVYKILGNMITNEIHALQLKTLTWEQWKKEN' A
#
# COMPACT_ATOMS: atom_id res chain seq x y z
N LYS A 1 -14.44 8.51 10.00
CA LYS A 1 -13.73 8.06 11.16
C LYS A 1 -13.20 6.66 11.04
N ASP A 2 -13.78 5.91 10.14
CA ASP A 2 -13.30 4.57 9.90
C ASP A 2 -12.58 4.46 8.57
N HIS A 3 -12.23 5.60 8.01
CA HIS A 3 -11.53 5.64 6.73
C HIS A 3 -10.09 6.00 6.97
N PHE A 4 -9.22 5.22 6.38
CA PHE A 4 -7.79 5.45 6.50
C PHE A 4 -7.19 5.52 5.11
N ASN A 5 -6.24 6.42 4.95
CA ASN A 5 -5.49 6.54 3.71
C ASN A 5 -4.05 6.24 4.02
N ALA A 6 -3.48 5.31 3.28
CA ALA A 6 -2.09 4.95 3.47
C ALA A 6 -1.35 5.02 2.16
N ILE A 7 -0.20 5.66 2.17
CA ILE A 7 0.68 5.70 1.02
C ILE A 7 1.96 5.00 1.43
N ILE A 8 2.30 3.95 0.71
CA ILE A 8 3.48 3.16 1.01
C ILE A 8 4.42 3.23 -0.18
N ILE A 9 5.63 3.64 0.08
CA ILE A 9 6.64 3.84 -0.94
C ILE A 9 7.78 2.86 -0.67
N SER A 10 8.08 2.03 -1.65
CA SER A 10 9.12 1.02 -1.46
C SER A 10 9.67 0.54 -2.79
N ASP A 11 10.97 0.29 -2.80
CA ASP A 11 11.61 -0.31 -3.97
C ASP A 11 11.16 -1.74 -4.18
N THR A 12 10.61 -2.35 -3.14
CA THR A 12 10.07 -3.71 -3.25
C THR A 12 8.97 -3.80 -4.30
N PHE A 13 8.33 -2.68 -4.58
CA PHE A 13 7.24 -2.65 -5.55
C PHE A 13 7.72 -2.63 -6.99
N ASN A 14 9.03 -2.47 -7.22
CA ASN A 14 9.56 -2.46 -8.57
C ASN A 14 9.25 -3.77 -9.27
N GLY A 15 8.75 -3.69 -10.49
CA GLY A 15 8.46 -4.88 -11.27
C GLY A 15 7.18 -5.59 -10.91
N LYS A 16 6.41 -5.05 -9.95
CA LYS A 16 5.16 -5.66 -9.53
C LYS A 16 3.98 -4.82 -10.03
N ASN A 17 2.92 -5.51 -10.46
CA ASN A 17 1.71 -4.78 -10.83
C ASN A 17 0.98 -4.35 -9.56
N LEU A 18 -0.09 -3.58 -9.75
CA LEU A 18 -0.80 -3.00 -8.61
C LEU A 18 -1.36 -4.06 -7.67
N ILE A 19 -1.91 -5.10 -8.22
CA ILE A 19 -2.49 -6.17 -7.39
C ILE A 19 -1.42 -6.84 -6.55
N GLU A 20 -0.26 -7.11 -7.15
CA GLU A 20 0.84 -7.73 -6.42
C GLU A 20 1.36 -6.83 -5.32
N GLN A 21 1.42 -5.53 -5.57
CA GLN A 21 1.87 -4.58 -4.58
C GLN A 21 0.93 -4.55 -3.38
N HIS A 22 -0.36 -4.51 -3.65
CA HIS A 22 -1.36 -4.48 -2.59
C HIS A 22 -1.36 -5.78 -1.78
N ARG A 23 -1.21 -6.91 -2.46
CA ARG A 23 -1.14 -8.19 -1.77
C ARG A 23 0.04 -8.25 -0.83
N LEU A 24 1.17 -7.70 -1.27
CA LEU A 24 2.36 -7.67 -0.43
C LEU A 24 2.11 -6.87 0.84
N VAL A 25 1.46 -5.73 0.71
CA VAL A 25 1.16 -4.90 1.87
C VAL A 25 0.23 -5.62 2.83
N TYR A 26 -0.82 -6.24 2.31
CA TYR A 26 -1.76 -6.97 3.16
C TYR A 26 -1.08 -8.12 3.87
N LYS A 27 -0.17 -8.78 3.21
CA LYS A 27 0.56 -9.89 3.82
C LYS A 27 1.40 -9.39 4.99
N ILE A 28 2.03 -8.25 4.83
CA ILE A 28 2.88 -7.70 5.88
C ILE A 28 2.06 -7.20 7.05
N LEU A 29 0.96 -6.52 6.77
CA LEU A 29 0.12 -5.97 7.84
C LEU A 29 -0.72 -7.03 8.52
N GLY A 30 -0.97 -8.13 7.82
CA GLY A 30 -1.65 -9.24 8.43
C GLY A 30 -3.04 -8.90 8.93
N ASN A 31 -3.34 -9.29 10.16
CA ASN A 31 -4.67 -9.15 10.71
C ASN A 31 -5.08 -7.71 10.99
N MET A 32 -4.15 -6.81 11.00
CA MET A 32 -4.50 -5.41 11.27
C MET A 32 -5.51 -4.89 10.27
N ILE A 33 -5.31 -5.23 8.99
CA ILE A 33 -6.21 -4.76 7.94
C ILE A 33 -7.63 -5.30 8.17
N THR A 34 -7.73 -6.58 8.46
CA THR A 34 -9.04 -7.21 8.54
C THR A 34 -9.77 -6.92 9.83
N ASN A 35 -9.04 -6.69 10.91
CA ASN A 35 -9.66 -6.55 12.22
C ASN A 35 -9.76 -5.13 12.71
N GLU A 36 -8.81 -4.30 12.33
CA GLU A 36 -8.72 -2.96 12.88
C GLU A 36 -9.11 -1.88 11.88
N ILE A 37 -8.83 -2.12 10.61
CA ILE A 37 -9.01 -1.11 9.59
C ILE A 37 -10.00 -1.62 8.56
N HIS A 38 -11.21 -1.10 8.62
CA HIS A 38 -12.28 -1.57 7.74
C HIS A 38 -12.29 -0.90 6.38
N ALA A 39 -11.87 0.34 6.33
CA ALA A 39 -11.92 1.10 5.08
C ALA A 39 -10.56 1.73 4.81
N LEU A 40 -9.64 0.90 4.38
CA LEU A 40 -8.29 1.37 4.07
C LEU A 40 -8.18 1.67 2.58
N GLN A 41 -7.83 2.91 2.27
CA GLN A 41 -7.47 3.26 0.91
C GLN A 41 -5.96 3.21 0.81
N LEU A 42 -5.49 2.25 0.02
CA LEU A 42 -4.07 1.98 -0.08
C LEU A 42 -3.52 2.47 -1.40
N LYS A 43 -2.45 3.24 -1.33
CA LYS A 43 -1.72 3.65 -2.51
C LYS A 43 -0.28 3.19 -2.36
N THR A 44 0.20 2.47 -3.34
CA THR A 44 1.57 1.97 -3.33
C THR A 44 2.35 2.60 -4.47
N LEU A 45 3.58 2.98 -4.19
CA LEU A 45 4.44 3.65 -5.16
C LEU A 45 5.86 3.15 -5.02
N THR A 46 6.58 3.12 -6.14
CA THR A 46 8.02 3.01 -6.06
C THR A 46 8.59 4.39 -5.77
N TRP A 47 9.85 4.45 -5.37
CA TRP A 47 10.48 5.74 -5.13
C TRP A 47 10.52 6.58 -6.39
N GLU A 48 10.69 5.95 -7.53
CA GLU A 48 10.72 6.67 -8.78
C GLU A 48 9.36 7.33 -9.07
N GLN A 49 8.29 6.59 -8.82
CA GLN A 49 6.95 7.13 -9.01
C GLN A 49 6.67 8.28 -8.07
N TRP A 50 7.09 8.13 -6.83
CA TRP A 50 6.92 9.19 -5.84
C TRP A 50 7.61 10.47 -6.27
N LYS A 51 8.83 10.35 -6.77
CA LYS A 51 9.59 11.51 -7.21
C LYS A 51 8.90 12.21 -8.36
N LYS A 52 8.29 11.46 -9.27
CA LYS A 52 7.61 12.04 -10.41
C LYS A 52 6.36 12.81 -10.00
N GLU A 53 5.70 12.35 -8.94
CA GLU A 53 4.49 13.00 -8.48
C GLU A 53 4.77 14.23 -7.62
N ASN A 54 5.98 14.34 -7.14
CA ASN A 54 6.38 15.44 -6.28
C ASN A 54 7.54 16.19 -6.88
#